data_3f7c7cd8db9349bf0fd04696d0b11c7d
#
_entry.id   3f7c7cd8db9349bf0fd04696d0b11c7d
#
_cell.length_a   1.000
_cell.length_b   1.000
_cell.length_c   1.000
_cell.angle_alpha   90.00
_cell.angle_beta   90.00
_cell.angle_gamma   90.00
#
_symmetry.space_group_name_H-M   'P 1'
#
loop_
_entity.id
_entity.type
_entity.pdbx_description
1 polymer ?
#
loop_
_entity_poly.entity_id
_entity_poly.type
_entity_poly.pdbx_seq_one_letter_code
_entity_poly.pdbx_strand_id
1 'polypeptide(L)'
;MNSLSALRDAATCWLLALGKIIAEQGLPTTDPFSYTYFFMTQQGIAEPYVVHQWLSELFFYWTYQTGGLGALILLVSIITASTFVALPSWFLRNDKVDAGMVVLIGSLAQLACAFQFFARPEIFSYLLFAVALHVVLLIIETTATKSRLILIATYAALTALWCNLHTSFVLAIALALVPCVHLSMCRAVYKARPVECGAAFGAKVSEPILPQLIALPVLAVLSSLCNPAGFKLWTYLPKLFFLNIAVNESRSLNIFDLGRIELLPFFALFVIYLVCFVKSLSKFENGAIGLRAILACLAMVLVCARIRLIVYGLIIVVFELPQMLAVLLKPQPKVQSNFIHYFAIIAGIAGSLFVSWRLQPPQLPQNMPGFAPPFAAINYLNANPQPGPGLNEPRFGDMMIWYLKPPVPVFIDTRCDMYGERLFKQYAVMTNCAEGWQKSLQDFSIEWVFLPPDRPLIRALSADPAWKTAFKDQTAVILVKSSN
;
A
#
# COMPACT_ATOMS: atom_id res chain seq x y z
N MET A 1 -8.62 8.27 15.67
CA MET A 1 -8.00 7.09 15.04
C MET A 1 -7.42 6.21 16.12
N ASN A 2 -7.74 4.93 16.12
CA ASN A 2 -7.06 4.00 17.02
C ASN A 2 -5.63 3.84 16.51
N SER A 3 -4.66 4.45 17.17
CA SER A 3 -3.24 4.46 16.79
C SER A 3 -2.63 3.06 16.66
N LEU A 4 -3.24 2.07 17.30
CA LEU A 4 -2.90 0.66 17.14
C LEU A 4 -3.32 0.09 15.77
N SER A 5 -4.10 0.82 14.95
CA SER A 5 -4.49 0.33 13.62
C SER A 5 -3.29 0.04 12.71
N ALA A 6 -2.22 0.84 12.83
CA ALA A 6 -0.99 0.67 12.04
C ALA A 6 -0.30 -0.69 12.24
N LEU A 7 -0.53 -1.36 13.37
CA LEU A 7 0.07 -2.64 13.73
C LEU A 7 -0.91 -3.82 13.66
N ARG A 8 -2.08 -3.65 13.05
CA ARG A 8 -3.09 -4.72 12.92
C ARG A 8 -2.79 -5.72 11.81
N ASP A 9 -1.53 -5.88 11.48
CA ASP A 9 -1.10 -6.76 10.41
C ASP A 9 0.14 -7.54 10.81
N ALA A 10 0.02 -8.87 10.78
CA ALA A 10 1.12 -9.77 11.08
C ALA A 10 2.29 -9.64 10.09
N ALA A 11 2.02 -9.21 8.85
CA ALA A 11 3.05 -9.00 7.83
C ALA A 11 4.15 -8.02 8.26
N THR A 12 3.88 -7.10 9.20
CA THR A 12 4.91 -6.25 9.81
C THR A 12 6.08 -7.08 10.37
N CYS A 13 5.82 -8.30 10.84
CA CYS A 13 6.85 -9.18 11.42
C CYS A 13 7.89 -9.63 10.38
N TRP A 14 7.44 -10.16 9.24
CA TRP A 14 8.39 -10.59 8.21
C TRP A 14 9.07 -9.41 7.53
N LEU A 15 8.38 -8.25 7.38
CA LEU A 15 8.98 -7.01 6.87
C LEU A 15 10.18 -6.57 7.73
N LEU A 16 10.02 -6.58 9.06
CA LEU A 16 11.09 -6.27 10.00
C LEU A 16 12.25 -7.29 9.93
N ALA A 17 11.90 -8.58 9.83
CA ALA A 17 12.90 -9.65 9.76
C ALA A 17 13.71 -9.57 8.46
N LEU A 18 13.06 -9.32 7.32
CA LEU A 18 13.75 -9.16 6.05
C LEU A 18 14.57 -7.88 6.02
N GLY A 19 14.03 -6.77 6.53
CA GLY A 19 14.77 -5.50 6.69
C GLY A 19 16.01 -5.66 7.55
N LYS A 20 15.97 -6.50 8.61
CA LYS A 20 17.14 -6.86 9.41
C LYS A 20 18.20 -7.59 8.57
N ILE A 21 17.81 -8.62 7.82
CA ILE A 21 18.72 -9.37 6.94
C ILE A 21 19.36 -8.43 5.92
N ILE A 22 18.57 -7.56 5.29
CA ILE A 22 19.08 -6.59 4.31
C ILE A 22 20.11 -5.65 4.96
N ALA A 23 19.85 -5.17 6.17
CA ALA A 23 20.76 -4.27 6.89
C ALA A 23 22.08 -4.95 7.29
N GLU A 24 22.03 -6.22 7.67
CA GLU A 24 23.19 -6.95 8.23
C GLU A 24 23.98 -7.72 7.17
N GLN A 25 23.32 -8.21 6.11
CA GLN A 25 23.89 -9.16 5.15
C GLN A 25 23.74 -8.73 3.68
N GLY A 26 22.98 -7.67 3.41
CA GLY A 26 22.61 -7.24 2.06
C GLY A 26 21.38 -7.96 1.52
N LEU A 27 21.08 -7.72 0.24
CA LEU A 27 19.88 -8.28 -0.41
C LEU A 27 20.00 -9.79 -0.57
N PRO A 28 19.08 -10.58 0.00
CA PRO A 28 19.09 -12.03 -0.17
C PRO A 28 18.70 -12.42 -1.60
N THR A 29 19.35 -13.44 -2.13
CA THR A 29 19.09 -13.97 -3.48
C THR A 29 18.07 -15.11 -3.49
N THR A 30 17.71 -15.62 -2.32
CA THR A 30 16.71 -16.68 -2.10
C THR A 30 15.97 -16.40 -0.81
N ASP A 31 14.79 -17.01 -0.65
CA ASP A 31 14.00 -16.80 0.55
C ASP A 31 14.72 -17.32 1.81
N PRO A 32 14.92 -16.48 2.84
CA PRO A 32 15.61 -16.89 4.07
C PRO A 32 14.70 -17.52 5.13
N PHE A 33 13.37 -17.58 4.92
CA PHE A 33 12.43 -17.90 5.99
C PHE A 33 11.69 -19.20 5.81
N SER A 34 11.47 -19.66 4.55
CA SER A 34 10.55 -20.74 4.26
C SER A 34 11.27 -22.00 3.75
N TYR A 35 11.05 -23.13 4.40
CA TYR A 35 11.59 -24.39 3.92
C TYR A 35 10.82 -24.94 2.71
N THR A 36 9.55 -24.61 2.55
CA THR A 36 8.75 -25.03 1.39
C THR A 36 9.18 -24.32 0.11
N TYR A 37 9.57 -23.03 0.21
CA TYR A 37 10.16 -22.32 -0.94
C TYR A 37 11.48 -22.96 -1.37
N PHE A 38 12.34 -23.31 -0.41
CA PHE A 38 13.58 -24.05 -0.69
C PHE A 38 13.31 -25.39 -1.38
N PHE A 39 12.35 -26.16 -0.86
CA PHE A 39 11.91 -27.43 -1.46
C PHE A 39 11.40 -27.27 -2.90
N MET A 40 10.55 -26.26 -3.15
CA MET A 40 10.07 -25.95 -4.50
C MET A 40 11.20 -25.51 -5.45
N THR A 41 12.18 -24.79 -4.94
CA THR A 41 13.36 -24.36 -5.71
C THR A 41 14.18 -25.56 -6.17
N GLN A 42 14.40 -26.53 -5.29
CA GLN A 42 15.11 -27.77 -5.64
C GLN A 42 14.38 -28.58 -6.73
N GLN A 43 13.05 -28.52 -6.76
CA GLN A 43 12.23 -29.17 -7.77
C GLN A 43 12.10 -28.37 -9.07
N GLY A 44 12.67 -27.16 -9.16
CA GLY A 44 12.55 -26.28 -10.32
C GLY A 44 11.15 -25.69 -10.55
N ILE A 45 10.30 -25.67 -9.53
CA ILE A 45 8.90 -25.22 -9.59
C ILE A 45 8.61 -23.97 -8.74
N ALA A 46 9.63 -23.42 -8.08
CA ALA A 46 9.50 -22.18 -7.33
C ALA A 46 9.32 -20.98 -8.26
N GLU A 47 8.51 -20.02 -7.83
CA GLU A 47 8.48 -18.70 -8.45
C GLU A 47 9.80 -17.97 -8.22
N PRO A 48 10.25 -17.10 -9.14
CA PRO A 48 11.47 -16.32 -8.94
C PRO A 48 11.40 -15.48 -7.68
N TYR A 49 12.44 -15.53 -6.84
CA TYR A 49 12.55 -14.68 -5.66
C TYR A 49 12.94 -13.26 -6.06
N VAL A 50 12.09 -12.29 -5.73
CA VAL A 50 12.29 -10.87 -6.06
C VAL A 50 12.01 -10.02 -4.82
N VAL A 51 13.07 -9.43 -4.25
CA VAL A 51 12.95 -8.48 -3.14
C VAL A 51 12.61 -7.09 -3.72
N HIS A 52 11.35 -6.92 -4.14
CA HIS A 52 10.91 -5.77 -4.94
C HIS A 52 10.70 -4.48 -4.14
N GLN A 53 10.54 -4.57 -2.82
CA GLN A 53 10.27 -3.45 -1.92
C GLN A 53 11.34 -3.30 -0.82
N TRP A 54 12.54 -3.72 -1.11
CA TRP A 54 13.67 -3.83 -0.18
C TRP A 54 13.95 -2.58 0.64
N LEU A 55 13.76 -1.41 0.02
CA LEU A 55 14.04 -0.13 0.67
C LEU A 55 13.00 0.18 1.76
N SER A 56 11.74 -0.20 1.56
CA SER A 56 10.70 -0.08 2.60
C SER A 56 10.97 -0.99 3.78
N GLU A 57 11.38 -2.23 3.53
CA GLU A 57 11.73 -3.21 4.57
C GLU A 57 12.89 -2.71 5.43
N LEU A 58 13.91 -2.14 4.78
CA LEU A 58 15.05 -1.54 5.44
C LEU A 58 14.65 -0.31 6.29
N PHE A 59 13.79 0.58 5.74
CA PHE A 59 13.26 1.73 6.47
C PHE A 59 12.44 1.32 7.69
N PHE A 60 11.59 0.30 7.58
CA PHE A 60 10.82 -0.21 8.71
C PHE A 60 11.73 -0.77 9.79
N TYR A 61 12.75 -1.55 9.41
CA TYR A 61 13.70 -2.10 10.37
C TYR A 61 14.49 -0.99 11.09
N TRP A 62 15.02 -0.01 10.38
CA TRP A 62 15.73 1.13 11.00
C TRP A 62 14.81 1.95 11.91
N THR A 63 13.57 2.20 11.47
CA THR A 63 12.58 2.88 12.32
C THR A 63 12.31 2.09 13.59
N TYR A 64 12.16 0.77 13.47
CA TYR A 64 11.97 -0.10 14.61
C TYR A 64 13.17 -0.05 15.58
N GLN A 65 14.41 -0.01 15.08
CA GLN A 65 15.61 0.10 15.90
C GLN A 65 15.65 1.41 16.72
N THR A 66 15.08 2.49 16.23
CA THR A 66 15.08 3.78 16.94
C THR A 66 14.07 3.87 18.08
N GLY A 67 12.94 3.16 18.02
CA GLY A 67 11.89 3.30 19.03
C GLY A 67 10.81 2.22 18.95
N GLY A 68 11.17 1.01 18.49
CA GLY A 68 10.28 -0.14 18.48
C GLY A 68 9.01 0.06 17.65
N LEU A 69 7.97 -0.62 18.05
CA LEU A 69 6.66 -0.55 17.38
C LEU A 69 6.03 0.86 17.47
N GLY A 70 6.35 1.63 18.53
CA GLY A 70 5.89 3.01 18.68
C GLY A 70 6.43 3.92 17.57
N ALA A 71 7.69 3.76 17.18
CA ALA A 71 8.28 4.50 16.07
C ALA A 71 7.63 4.15 14.71
N LEU A 72 7.21 2.90 14.52
CA LEU A 72 6.45 2.51 13.32
C LEU A 72 5.07 3.19 13.28
N ILE A 73 4.35 3.25 14.40
CA ILE A 73 3.08 3.97 14.50
C ILE A 73 3.28 5.44 14.14
N LEU A 74 4.34 6.06 14.66
CA LEU A 74 4.69 7.43 14.37
C LEU A 74 4.98 7.64 12.88
N LEU A 75 5.79 6.77 12.27
CA LEU A 75 6.11 6.81 10.84
C LEU A 75 4.84 6.78 9.98
N VAL A 76 3.94 5.81 10.24
CA VAL A 76 2.66 5.70 9.52
C VAL A 76 1.82 6.96 9.70
N SER A 77 1.74 7.49 10.92
CA SER A 77 0.96 8.69 11.24
C SER A 77 1.51 9.95 10.55
N ILE A 78 2.84 10.14 10.53
CA ILE A 78 3.50 11.26 9.84
C ILE A 78 3.26 11.15 8.34
N ILE A 79 3.48 9.98 7.74
CA ILE A 79 3.31 9.79 6.29
C ILE A 79 1.87 10.04 5.88
N THR A 80 0.88 9.49 6.60
CA THR A 80 -0.52 9.67 6.24
C THR A 80 -1.00 11.11 6.46
N ALA A 81 -0.62 11.76 7.55
CA ALA A 81 -0.90 13.19 7.79
C ALA A 81 -0.23 14.08 6.73
N SER A 82 1.01 13.75 6.33
CA SER A 82 1.69 14.45 5.24
C SER A 82 0.95 14.30 3.93
N THR A 83 0.51 13.09 3.59
CA THR A 83 -0.18 12.78 2.34
C THR A 83 -1.51 13.51 2.21
N PHE A 84 -2.33 13.49 3.27
CA PHE A 84 -3.71 13.97 3.19
C PHE A 84 -3.90 15.41 3.66
N VAL A 85 -3.01 15.92 4.50
CA VAL A 85 -3.19 17.26 5.11
C VAL A 85 -2.03 18.20 4.75
N ALA A 86 -0.79 17.84 5.10
CA ALA A 86 0.33 18.77 5.00
C ALA A 86 0.69 19.11 3.55
N LEU A 87 0.88 18.11 2.68
CA LEU A 87 1.23 18.32 1.27
C LEU A 87 0.12 19.03 0.50
N PRO A 88 -1.16 18.61 0.54
CA PRO A 88 -2.23 19.35 -0.12
C PRO A 88 -2.33 20.79 0.37
N SER A 89 -2.23 21.03 1.68
CA SER A 89 -2.23 22.40 2.23
C SER A 89 -1.07 23.24 1.72
N TRP A 90 0.11 22.65 1.59
CA TRP A 90 1.28 23.32 1.05
C TRP A 90 1.16 23.55 -0.45
N PHE A 91 0.71 22.58 -1.21
CA PHE A 91 0.63 22.65 -2.67
C PHE A 91 -0.46 23.60 -3.14
N LEU A 92 -1.61 23.66 -2.44
CA LEU A 92 -2.73 24.53 -2.79
C LEU A 92 -2.65 25.93 -2.14
N ARG A 93 -1.55 26.26 -1.43
CA ARG A 93 -1.44 27.54 -0.70
C ARG A 93 -1.51 28.79 -1.57
N ASN A 94 -1.10 28.68 -2.83
CA ASN A 94 -1.12 29.78 -3.79
C ASN A 94 -2.41 29.85 -4.60
N ASP A 95 -3.22 28.81 -4.54
CA ASP A 95 -4.53 28.73 -5.19
C ASP A 95 -5.51 29.49 -4.30
N LYS A 96 -6.42 30.23 -4.85
CA LYS A 96 -7.44 31.01 -4.11
C LYS A 96 -8.41 30.08 -3.32
N VAL A 97 -7.87 29.12 -2.58
CA VAL A 97 -8.58 28.09 -1.83
C VAL A 97 -8.42 28.37 -0.33
N ASP A 98 -9.49 28.20 0.44
CA ASP A 98 -9.46 28.35 1.88
C ASP A 98 -8.67 27.22 2.55
N ALA A 99 -7.68 27.58 3.37
CA ALA A 99 -6.82 26.65 4.07
C ALA A 99 -7.57 25.69 5.00
N GLY A 100 -8.56 26.21 5.70
CA GLY A 100 -9.40 25.41 6.60
C GLY A 100 -10.18 24.35 5.84
N MET A 101 -10.63 24.68 4.63
CA MET A 101 -11.31 23.72 3.74
C MET A 101 -10.36 22.58 3.30
N VAL A 102 -9.13 22.91 2.92
CA VAL A 102 -8.13 21.87 2.52
C VAL A 102 -7.84 20.95 3.70
N VAL A 103 -7.60 21.51 4.88
CA VAL A 103 -7.34 20.75 6.12
C VAL A 103 -8.54 19.87 6.49
N LEU A 104 -9.77 20.39 6.41
CA LEU A 104 -10.98 19.64 6.72
C LEU A 104 -11.17 18.46 5.76
N ILE A 105 -11.11 18.70 4.44
CA ILE A 105 -11.27 17.66 3.43
C ILE A 105 -10.16 16.61 3.55
N GLY A 106 -8.90 17.04 3.71
CA GLY A 106 -7.78 16.15 3.92
C GLY A 106 -7.93 15.28 5.16
N SER A 107 -8.37 15.86 6.29
CA SER A 107 -8.61 15.11 7.53
C SER A 107 -9.75 14.11 7.40
N LEU A 108 -10.84 14.47 6.71
CA LEU A 108 -11.96 13.55 6.43
C LEU A 108 -11.53 12.42 5.48
N ALA A 109 -10.72 12.72 4.46
CA ALA A 109 -10.18 11.72 3.55
C ALA A 109 -9.20 10.77 4.25
N GLN A 110 -8.34 11.31 5.14
CA GLN A 110 -7.45 10.50 5.98
C GLN A 110 -8.26 9.56 6.88
N LEU A 111 -9.32 10.05 7.50
CA LEU A 111 -10.21 9.23 8.33
C LEU A 111 -10.91 8.14 7.50
N ALA A 112 -11.40 8.48 6.32
CA ALA A 112 -12.05 7.56 5.40
C ALA A 112 -11.12 6.42 4.91
N CYS A 113 -9.81 6.66 4.86
CA CYS A 113 -8.80 5.68 4.46
C CYS A 113 -8.15 4.95 5.65
N ALA A 114 -8.51 5.25 6.91
CA ALA A 114 -7.82 4.75 8.10
C ALA A 114 -7.75 3.21 8.20
N PHE A 115 -8.67 2.51 7.55
CA PHE A 115 -8.69 1.04 7.47
C PHE A 115 -7.57 0.44 6.61
N GLN A 116 -6.84 1.26 5.82
CA GLN A 116 -5.71 0.87 4.97
C GLN A 116 -4.35 1.31 5.52
N PHE A 117 -4.30 1.98 6.67
CA PHE A 117 -3.06 2.54 7.21
C PHE A 117 -2.35 1.54 8.12
N PHE A 118 -1.67 0.59 7.50
CA PHE A 118 -0.82 -0.39 8.17
C PHE A 118 0.66 -0.01 8.04
N ALA A 119 1.52 -0.56 8.91
CA ALA A 119 2.97 -0.48 8.76
C ALA A 119 3.44 -1.42 7.63
N ARG A 120 3.05 -1.08 6.41
CA ARG A 120 3.34 -1.78 5.16
C ARG A 120 3.94 -0.82 4.12
N PRO A 121 4.66 -1.32 3.12
CA PRO A 121 5.28 -0.50 2.07
C PRO A 121 4.33 0.43 1.31
N GLU A 122 3.04 0.11 1.24
CA GLU A 122 2.01 0.92 0.60
C GLU A 122 1.93 2.35 1.12
N ILE A 123 2.26 2.60 2.40
CA ILE A 123 2.19 3.96 2.98
C ILE A 123 3.11 4.95 2.27
N PHE A 124 4.31 4.50 1.85
CA PHE A 124 5.23 5.32 1.07
C PHE A 124 4.65 5.67 -0.29
N SER A 125 3.90 4.74 -0.88
CA SER A 125 3.25 4.96 -2.17
C SER A 125 2.15 6.01 -2.10
N TYR A 126 1.44 6.13 -1.00
CA TYR A 126 0.43 7.19 -0.84
C TYR A 126 1.08 8.58 -0.88
N LEU A 127 2.20 8.74 -0.15
CA LEU A 127 2.96 9.98 -0.14
C LEU A 127 3.53 10.30 -1.53
N LEU A 128 4.17 9.31 -2.16
CA LEU A 128 4.80 9.47 -3.46
C LEU A 128 3.79 9.75 -4.57
N PHE A 129 2.59 9.15 -4.49
CA PHE A 129 1.49 9.44 -5.41
C PHE A 129 1.02 10.90 -5.28
N ALA A 130 0.85 11.42 -4.06
CA ALA A 130 0.48 12.82 -3.84
C ALA A 130 1.52 13.79 -4.42
N VAL A 131 2.82 13.51 -4.20
CA VAL A 131 3.92 14.30 -4.77
C VAL A 131 3.95 14.17 -6.30
N ALA A 132 3.83 12.96 -6.84
CA ALA A 132 3.82 12.71 -8.28
C ALA A 132 2.66 13.41 -8.98
N LEU A 133 1.45 13.36 -8.40
CA LEU A 133 0.28 14.08 -8.90
C LEU A 133 0.56 15.59 -8.97
N HIS A 134 1.10 16.18 -7.90
CA HIS A 134 1.45 17.61 -7.88
C HIS A 134 2.50 17.96 -8.94
N VAL A 135 3.56 17.17 -9.07
CA VAL A 135 4.60 17.40 -10.09
C VAL A 135 4.02 17.34 -11.50
N VAL A 136 3.09 16.39 -11.77
CA VAL A 136 2.38 16.30 -13.05
C VAL A 136 1.55 17.56 -13.32
N LEU A 137 0.84 18.08 -12.33
CA LEU A 137 0.06 19.32 -12.45
C LEU A 137 0.99 20.51 -12.75
N LEU A 138 2.13 20.64 -12.04
CA LEU A 138 3.13 21.65 -12.29
C LEU A 138 3.75 21.56 -13.71
N ILE A 139 3.97 20.35 -14.24
CA ILE A 139 4.47 20.15 -15.61
C ILE A 139 3.47 20.72 -16.62
N ILE A 140 2.17 20.54 -16.39
CA ILE A 140 1.09 21.07 -17.24
C ILE A 140 1.04 22.60 -17.17
N GLU A 141 1.18 23.18 -15.98
CA GLU A 141 1.09 24.63 -15.75
C GLU A 141 2.35 25.39 -16.15
N THR A 142 3.53 24.74 -16.14
CA THR A 142 4.83 25.39 -16.37
C THR A 142 4.99 25.77 -17.84
N THR A 143 5.31 27.06 -18.08
CA THR A 143 5.54 27.62 -19.44
C THR A 143 6.98 27.47 -19.88
N ALA A 144 7.94 27.67 -18.95
CA ALA A 144 9.36 27.69 -19.25
C ALA A 144 9.90 26.26 -19.47
N THR A 145 10.49 26.00 -20.64
CA THR A 145 11.07 24.71 -21.02
C THR A 145 12.09 24.20 -20.01
N LYS A 146 13.01 25.03 -19.53
CA LYS A 146 14.02 24.64 -18.53
C LYS A 146 13.38 24.15 -17.23
N SER A 147 12.39 24.87 -16.71
CA SER A 147 11.68 24.50 -15.49
C SER A 147 10.91 23.19 -15.68
N ARG A 148 10.28 23.00 -16.84
CA ARG A 148 9.56 21.76 -17.16
C ARG A 148 10.51 20.55 -17.24
N LEU A 149 11.69 20.70 -17.84
CA LEU A 149 12.70 19.64 -17.89
C LEU A 149 13.20 19.27 -16.48
N ILE A 150 13.37 20.25 -15.59
CA ILE A 150 13.71 20.00 -14.18
C ILE A 150 12.60 19.18 -13.50
N LEU A 151 11.33 19.54 -13.70
CA LEU A 151 10.19 18.79 -13.15
C LEU A 151 10.13 17.37 -13.70
N ILE A 152 10.39 17.15 -14.99
CA ILE A 152 10.47 15.83 -15.62
C ILE A 152 11.60 15.00 -15.00
N ALA A 153 12.77 15.57 -14.80
CA ALA A 153 13.90 14.92 -14.15
C ALA A 153 13.58 14.58 -12.68
N THR A 154 12.90 15.49 -11.95
CA THR A 154 12.41 15.26 -10.60
C THR A 154 11.41 14.09 -10.56
N TYR A 155 10.50 14.02 -11.54
CA TYR A 155 9.55 12.93 -11.65
C TYR A 155 10.22 11.58 -11.93
N ALA A 156 11.24 11.57 -12.77
CA ALA A 156 12.03 10.38 -13.05
C ALA A 156 12.76 9.88 -11.79
N ALA A 157 13.39 10.79 -11.02
CA ALA A 157 14.03 10.46 -9.75
C ALA A 157 13.02 9.95 -8.70
N LEU A 158 11.82 10.55 -8.64
CA LEU A 158 10.72 10.10 -7.78
C LEU A 158 10.28 8.68 -8.15
N THR A 159 10.17 8.37 -9.43
CA THR A 159 9.79 7.03 -9.91
C THR A 159 10.89 6.01 -9.61
N ALA A 160 12.17 6.37 -9.76
CA ALA A 160 13.31 5.54 -9.37
C ALA A 160 13.32 5.23 -7.87
N LEU A 161 12.97 6.20 -7.02
CA LEU A 161 12.80 5.96 -5.59
C LEU A 161 11.61 5.02 -5.32
N TRP A 162 10.46 5.29 -5.97
CA TRP A 162 9.22 4.57 -5.72
C TRP A 162 9.31 3.10 -6.09
N CYS A 163 9.96 2.73 -7.19
CA CYS A 163 10.10 1.33 -7.61
C CYS A 163 10.94 0.48 -6.63
N ASN A 164 11.72 1.11 -5.74
CA ASN A 164 12.44 0.44 -4.67
C ASN A 164 11.65 0.34 -3.36
N LEU A 165 10.59 1.14 -3.22
CA LEU A 165 9.75 1.17 -2.04
C LEU A 165 8.51 0.28 -2.18
N HIS A 166 7.84 0.27 -3.34
CA HIS A 166 6.63 -0.51 -3.54
C HIS A 166 6.23 -0.66 -5.01
N THR A 167 5.62 -1.78 -5.35
CA THR A 167 5.19 -2.11 -6.73
C THR A 167 4.12 -1.20 -7.31
N SER A 168 3.42 -0.39 -6.51
CA SER A 168 2.47 0.61 -7.01
C SER A 168 3.12 1.78 -7.75
N PHE A 169 4.46 1.79 -7.95
CA PHE A 169 5.13 2.74 -8.84
C PHE A 169 4.54 2.74 -10.27
N VAL A 170 3.84 1.69 -10.68
CA VAL A 170 3.09 1.66 -11.93
C VAL A 170 2.05 2.79 -12.04
N LEU A 171 1.57 3.30 -10.90
CA LEU A 171 0.70 4.47 -10.85
C LEU A 171 1.44 5.76 -11.24
N ALA A 172 2.77 5.85 -11.01
CA ALA A 172 3.56 6.95 -11.53
C ALA A 172 3.54 6.96 -13.07
N ILE A 173 3.63 5.78 -13.70
CA ILE A 173 3.56 5.68 -15.16
C ILE A 173 2.17 6.09 -15.67
N ALA A 174 1.11 5.68 -14.98
CA ALA A 174 -0.25 6.09 -15.31
C ALA A 174 -0.44 7.62 -15.18
N LEU A 175 0.06 8.23 -14.10
CA LEU A 175 0.05 9.68 -13.92
C LEU A 175 0.88 10.41 -14.98
N ALA A 176 2.02 9.85 -15.39
CA ALA A 176 2.88 10.42 -16.43
C ALA A 176 2.19 10.51 -17.80
N LEU A 177 1.15 9.70 -18.05
CA LEU A 177 0.35 9.77 -19.27
C LEU A 177 -0.67 10.92 -19.25
N VAL A 178 -1.05 11.43 -18.08
CA VAL A 178 -2.08 12.47 -17.94
C VAL A 178 -1.79 13.71 -18.80
N PRO A 179 -0.57 14.31 -18.81
CA PRO A 179 -0.27 15.45 -19.67
C PRO A 179 -0.41 15.16 -21.16
N CYS A 180 -0.02 13.95 -21.60
CA CYS A 180 -0.15 13.54 -23.00
C CYS A 180 -1.62 13.40 -23.42
N VAL A 181 -2.44 12.76 -22.59
CA VAL A 181 -3.89 12.58 -22.81
C VAL A 181 -4.56 13.95 -22.83
N HIS A 182 -4.23 14.82 -21.86
CA HIS A 182 -4.79 16.16 -21.77
C HIS A 182 -4.47 16.99 -23.02
N LEU A 183 -3.20 17.01 -23.46
CA LEU A 183 -2.81 17.73 -24.68
C LEU A 183 -3.53 17.17 -25.92
N SER A 184 -3.67 15.85 -26.01
CA SER A 184 -4.36 15.20 -27.14
C SER A 184 -5.87 15.56 -27.16
N MET A 185 -6.52 15.59 -26.00
CA MET A 185 -7.91 16.04 -25.87
C MET A 185 -8.06 17.51 -26.27
N CYS A 186 -7.18 18.40 -25.77
CA CYS A 186 -7.18 19.80 -26.17
C CYS A 186 -7.06 19.96 -27.69
N ARG A 187 -6.12 19.25 -28.32
CA ARG A 187 -5.94 19.29 -29.78
C ARG A 187 -7.16 18.77 -30.56
N ALA A 188 -7.81 17.71 -30.08
CA ALA A 188 -8.99 17.13 -30.72
C ALA A 188 -10.21 18.06 -30.65
N VAL A 189 -10.44 18.68 -29.48
CA VAL A 189 -11.59 19.56 -29.24
C VAL A 189 -11.39 20.95 -29.85
N TYR A 190 -10.16 21.48 -29.82
CA TYR A 190 -9.87 22.86 -30.21
C TYR A 190 -9.09 22.98 -31.52
N LYS A 191 -9.24 22.02 -32.44
CA LYS A 191 -8.62 22.03 -33.77
C LYS A 191 -8.72 23.39 -34.49
N ALA A 192 -9.77 24.17 -34.22
CA ALA A 192 -10.04 25.47 -34.85
C ALA A 192 -9.51 26.68 -34.03
N ARG A 193 -9.08 26.48 -32.76
CA ARG A 193 -8.66 27.60 -31.88
C ARG A 193 -7.45 27.24 -31.01
N PRO A 194 -6.22 27.31 -31.55
CA PRO A 194 -4.99 26.97 -30.80
C PRO A 194 -4.76 27.79 -29.52
N VAL A 195 -5.33 29.01 -29.48
CA VAL A 195 -5.16 29.97 -28.35
C VAL A 195 -5.83 29.47 -27.06
N GLU A 196 -6.94 28.78 -27.15
CA GLU A 196 -7.69 28.31 -25.96
C GLU A 196 -7.05 27.09 -25.27
N CYS A 197 -6.29 26.29 -25.99
CA CYS A 197 -5.43 25.26 -25.38
C CYS A 197 -4.25 25.86 -24.60
N GLY A 198 -3.77 27.03 -24.99
CA GLY A 198 -2.64 27.71 -24.38
C GLY A 198 -2.90 28.20 -22.96
N ALA A 199 -4.13 28.47 -22.56
CA ALA A 199 -4.47 28.90 -21.20
C ALA A 199 -4.31 27.77 -20.19
N ALA A 200 -4.60 26.51 -20.56
CA ALA A 200 -4.43 25.36 -19.68
C ALA A 200 -2.97 24.87 -19.57
N PHE A 201 -2.13 25.15 -20.57
CA PHE A 201 -0.69 24.90 -20.56
C PHE A 201 0.14 26.19 -20.37
N GLY A 202 -0.50 27.28 -19.92
CA GLY A 202 0.17 28.52 -19.44
C GLY A 202 0.91 29.35 -20.48
N ALA A 203 0.81 29.15 -21.79
CA ALA A 203 1.36 30.06 -22.82
C ALA A 203 1.07 29.66 -24.27
N LYS A 204 1.38 30.61 -25.15
CA LYS A 204 1.51 30.44 -26.60
C LYS A 204 2.21 29.10 -26.93
N VAL A 205 1.45 28.13 -27.49
CA VAL A 205 1.96 26.84 -27.97
C VAL A 205 2.89 27.07 -29.18
N SER A 206 3.98 27.79 -29.00
CA SER A 206 4.97 28.06 -30.04
C SER A 206 6.17 27.12 -30.02
N GLU A 207 6.34 26.35 -28.92
CA GLU A 207 7.43 25.39 -28.79
C GLU A 207 6.95 23.94 -28.81
N PRO A 208 7.80 22.99 -29.24
CA PRO A 208 7.43 21.57 -29.32
C PRO A 208 7.32 20.96 -27.92
N ILE A 209 6.20 21.25 -27.21
CA ILE A 209 5.91 20.70 -25.90
C ILE A 209 5.69 19.18 -25.93
N LEU A 210 5.21 18.65 -27.06
CA LEU A 210 4.86 17.22 -27.19
C LEU A 210 6.05 16.28 -26.92
N PRO A 211 7.27 16.52 -27.44
CA PRO A 211 8.41 15.65 -27.10
C PRO A 211 8.73 15.61 -25.61
N GLN A 212 8.59 16.76 -24.90
CA GLN A 212 8.82 16.83 -23.45
C GLN A 212 7.75 16.05 -22.67
N LEU A 213 6.49 16.11 -23.10
CA LEU A 213 5.41 15.35 -22.46
C LEU A 213 5.52 13.84 -22.75
N ILE A 214 5.98 13.45 -23.94
CA ILE A 214 6.25 12.03 -24.28
C ILE A 214 7.46 11.51 -23.47
N ALA A 215 8.47 12.34 -23.25
CA ALA A 215 9.63 11.98 -22.45
C ALA A 215 9.25 11.59 -21.01
N LEU A 216 8.18 12.16 -20.45
CA LEU A 216 7.76 11.90 -19.06
C LEU A 216 7.42 10.42 -18.81
N PRO A 217 6.46 9.79 -19.51
CA PRO A 217 6.17 8.36 -19.29
C PRO A 217 7.33 7.45 -19.70
N VAL A 218 8.10 7.80 -20.74
CA VAL A 218 9.28 7.05 -21.15
C VAL A 218 10.32 7.03 -20.03
N LEU A 219 10.65 8.19 -19.47
CA LEU A 219 11.60 8.29 -18.36
C LEU A 219 11.05 7.62 -17.09
N ALA A 220 9.74 7.68 -16.82
CA ALA A 220 9.14 6.95 -15.70
C ALA A 220 9.33 5.44 -15.84
N VAL A 221 9.14 4.88 -17.05
CA VAL A 221 9.40 3.46 -17.33
C VAL A 221 10.89 3.14 -17.17
N LEU A 222 11.78 3.93 -17.77
CA LEU A 222 13.23 3.69 -17.68
C LEU A 222 13.72 3.82 -16.22
N SER A 223 13.24 4.80 -15.47
CA SER A 223 13.61 5.00 -14.07
C SER A 223 13.16 3.85 -13.17
N SER A 224 12.08 3.14 -13.52
CA SER A 224 11.63 1.96 -12.78
C SER A 224 12.58 0.78 -12.88
N LEU A 225 13.53 0.80 -13.84
CA LEU A 225 14.61 -0.20 -13.93
C LEU A 225 15.74 0.04 -12.90
N CYS A 226 15.73 1.17 -12.18
CA CYS A 226 16.67 1.47 -11.09
C CYS A 226 16.37 0.68 -9.80
N ASN A 227 15.67 -0.44 -9.89
CA ASN A 227 15.50 -1.41 -8.82
C ASN A 227 16.57 -2.51 -8.96
N PRO A 228 17.13 -3.09 -7.88
CA PRO A 228 18.11 -4.18 -7.95
C PRO A 228 17.65 -5.40 -8.77
N ALA A 229 16.34 -5.65 -8.84
CA ALA A 229 15.78 -6.69 -9.68
C ALA A 229 15.76 -6.32 -11.18
N GLY A 230 15.96 -5.04 -11.54
CA GLY A 230 15.98 -4.55 -12.91
C GLY A 230 14.75 -4.98 -13.71
N PHE A 231 14.99 -5.58 -14.88
CA PHE A 231 13.91 -6.06 -15.75
C PHE A 231 13.09 -7.21 -15.15
N LYS A 232 13.65 -7.99 -14.21
CA LYS A 232 12.89 -9.06 -13.52
C LYS A 232 11.68 -8.51 -12.77
N LEU A 233 11.74 -7.27 -12.26
CA LEU A 233 10.60 -6.62 -11.63
C LEU A 233 9.41 -6.52 -12.59
N TRP A 234 9.63 -6.18 -13.86
CA TRP A 234 8.57 -6.07 -14.87
C TRP A 234 7.95 -7.41 -15.24
N THR A 235 8.74 -8.50 -15.29
CA THR A 235 8.21 -9.84 -15.50
C THR A 235 7.45 -10.38 -14.29
N TYR A 236 7.73 -9.84 -13.10
CA TYR A 236 7.08 -10.21 -11.86
C TYR A 236 5.74 -9.48 -11.61
N LEU A 237 5.62 -8.23 -12.05
CA LEU A 237 4.41 -7.42 -11.85
C LEU A 237 3.11 -8.08 -12.32
N PRO A 238 3.01 -8.69 -13.52
CA PRO A 238 1.78 -9.36 -13.94
C PRO A 238 1.35 -10.46 -12.98
N LYS A 239 2.29 -11.21 -12.42
CA LYS A 239 2.01 -12.26 -11.43
C LYS A 239 1.38 -11.67 -10.17
N LEU A 240 1.91 -10.55 -9.64
CA LEU A 240 1.33 -9.83 -8.51
C LEU A 240 -0.09 -9.34 -8.77
N PHE A 241 -0.36 -8.83 -9.98
CA PHE A 241 -1.66 -8.27 -10.32
C PHE A 241 -2.73 -9.33 -10.60
N PHE A 242 -2.35 -10.46 -11.16
CA PHE A 242 -3.26 -11.53 -11.58
C PHE A 242 -3.28 -12.72 -10.63
N LEU A 243 -2.59 -12.64 -9.48
CA LEU A 243 -2.60 -13.68 -8.48
C LEU A 243 -4.01 -13.91 -7.93
N ASN A 244 -4.55 -15.10 -8.14
CA ASN A 244 -5.93 -15.49 -7.80
C ASN A 244 -6.02 -16.05 -6.35
N ILE A 245 -5.27 -15.47 -5.43
CA ILE A 245 -5.40 -15.80 -4.01
C ILE A 245 -6.43 -14.86 -3.40
N ALA A 246 -7.42 -15.43 -2.71
CA ALA A 246 -8.53 -14.69 -2.11
C ALA A 246 -8.06 -13.80 -0.95
N VAL A 247 -7.47 -12.64 -1.29
CA VAL A 247 -7.16 -11.58 -0.34
C VAL A 247 -8.29 -10.55 -0.41
N ASN A 248 -9.01 -10.35 0.68
CA ASN A 248 -10.18 -9.45 0.75
C ASN A 248 -9.92 -8.03 0.22
N GLU A 249 -8.70 -7.51 0.39
CA GLU A 249 -8.30 -6.17 -0.06
C GLU A 249 -8.10 -6.09 -1.58
N SER A 250 -7.91 -7.23 -2.25
CA SER A 250 -7.67 -7.31 -3.70
C SER A 250 -8.95 -7.38 -4.53
N ARG A 251 -10.11 -7.54 -3.91
CA ARG A 251 -11.40 -7.56 -4.61
C ARG A 251 -11.85 -6.17 -5.02
N SER A 252 -12.68 -6.11 -6.04
CA SER A 252 -13.37 -4.87 -6.43
C SER A 252 -14.46 -4.50 -5.43
N LEU A 253 -14.81 -3.20 -5.38
CA LEU A 253 -15.99 -2.74 -4.67
C LEU A 253 -17.26 -3.37 -5.27
N ASN A 254 -18.20 -3.70 -4.40
CA ASN A 254 -19.52 -4.17 -4.80
C ASN A 254 -20.63 -3.45 -4.00
N ILE A 255 -21.89 -3.65 -4.39
CA ILE A 255 -23.03 -2.96 -3.78
C ILE A 255 -23.19 -3.28 -2.28
N PHE A 256 -22.76 -4.46 -1.84
CA PHE A 256 -22.82 -4.86 -0.42
C PHE A 256 -21.82 -4.08 0.45
N ASP A 257 -20.79 -3.46 -0.14
CA ASP A 257 -19.86 -2.62 0.60
C ASP A 257 -20.49 -1.30 1.06
N LEU A 258 -21.62 -0.88 0.48
CA LEU A 258 -22.41 0.28 0.94
C LEU A 258 -22.92 0.10 2.38
N GLY A 259 -23.10 -1.14 2.85
CA GLY A 259 -23.48 -1.45 4.24
C GLY A 259 -22.30 -1.46 5.23
N ARG A 260 -21.06 -1.30 4.76
CA ARG A 260 -19.88 -1.30 5.62
C ARG A 260 -19.64 0.09 6.22
N ILE A 261 -19.83 0.22 7.52
CA ILE A 261 -19.73 1.49 8.24
C ILE A 261 -18.36 2.17 8.03
N GLU A 262 -17.29 1.41 7.96
CA GLU A 262 -15.93 1.92 7.74
C GLU A 262 -15.74 2.58 6.37
N LEU A 263 -16.56 2.25 5.37
CA LEU A 263 -16.52 2.83 4.03
C LEU A 263 -17.49 4.01 3.82
N LEU A 264 -18.41 4.28 4.75
CA LEU A 264 -19.37 5.37 4.62
C LEU A 264 -18.71 6.76 4.46
N PRO A 265 -17.66 7.14 5.21
CA PRO A 265 -16.99 8.43 5.00
C PRO A 265 -16.37 8.55 3.60
N PHE A 266 -15.84 7.44 3.06
CA PHE A 266 -15.32 7.40 1.69
C PHE A 266 -16.45 7.66 0.67
N PHE A 267 -17.57 6.93 0.75
CA PHE A 267 -18.69 7.10 -0.17
C PHE A 267 -19.23 8.54 -0.12
N ALA A 268 -19.38 9.10 1.09
CA ALA A 268 -19.86 10.48 1.27
C ALA A 268 -18.94 11.49 0.56
N LEU A 269 -17.62 11.43 0.81
CA LEU A 269 -16.66 12.33 0.17
C LEU A 269 -16.64 12.16 -1.36
N PHE A 270 -16.71 10.92 -1.83
CA PHE A 270 -16.65 10.65 -3.26
C PHE A 270 -17.90 11.12 -4.00
N VAL A 271 -19.08 10.95 -3.40
CA VAL A 271 -20.35 11.49 -3.95
C VAL A 271 -20.32 13.02 -3.97
N ILE A 272 -19.85 13.67 -2.87
CA ILE A 272 -19.68 15.14 -2.83
C ILE A 272 -18.75 15.59 -3.95
N TYR A 273 -17.64 14.89 -4.16
CA TYR A 273 -16.68 15.19 -5.22
C TYR A 273 -17.34 15.14 -6.60
N LEU A 274 -18.07 14.05 -6.91
CA LEU A 274 -18.75 13.90 -8.20
C LEU A 274 -19.81 14.97 -8.43
N VAL A 275 -20.60 15.30 -7.40
CA VAL A 275 -21.61 16.38 -7.47
C VAL A 275 -20.95 17.73 -7.72
N CYS A 276 -19.86 18.03 -7.00
CA CYS A 276 -19.08 19.26 -7.19
C CYS A 276 -18.43 19.30 -8.56
N PHE A 277 -17.90 18.18 -9.06
CA PHE A 277 -17.34 18.07 -10.39
C PHE A 277 -18.39 18.47 -11.45
N VAL A 278 -19.56 17.83 -11.45
CA VAL A 278 -20.64 18.14 -12.41
C VAL A 278 -21.08 19.61 -12.33
N LYS A 279 -21.30 20.14 -11.10
CA LYS A 279 -21.70 21.54 -10.91
C LYS A 279 -20.63 22.56 -11.32
N SER A 280 -19.36 22.19 -11.27
CA SER A 280 -18.25 23.08 -11.62
C SER A 280 -17.96 23.13 -13.12
N LEU A 281 -18.49 22.18 -13.91
CA LEU A 281 -18.22 22.11 -15.37
C LEU A 281 -18.52 23.41 -16.12
N SER A 282 -19.61 24.10 -15.76
CA SER A 282 -19.97 25.38 -16.39
C SER A 282 -19.16 26.59 -15.89
N LYS A 283 -18.29 26.41 -14.90
CA LYS A 283 -17.53 27.48 -14.25
C LYS A 283 -16.05 27.49 -14.63
N PHE A 284 -15.55 26.40 -15.15
CA PHE A 284 -14.16 26.30 -15.57
C PHE A 284 -13.99 26.62 -17.05
N GLU A 285 -12.82 27.14 -17.40
CA GLU A 285 -12.42 27.23 -18.80
C GLU A 285 -12.27 25.83 -19.42
N ASN A 286 -12.54 25.72 -20.70
CA ASN A 286 -12.59 24.45 -21.42
C ASN A 286 -11.33 23.58 -21.24
N GLY A 287 -10.13 24.16 -21.22
CA GLY A 287 -8.89 23.42 -20.99
C GLY A 287 -8.82 22.80 -19.58
N ALA A 288 -9.23 23.54 -18.56
CA ALA A 288 -9.26 23.06 -17.18
C ALA A 288 -10.31 21.96 -16.98
N ILE A 289 -11.44 22.01 -17.71
CA ILE A 289 -12.46 20.96 -17.69
C ILE A 289 -11.87 19.63 -18.16
N GLY A 290 -11.09 19.65 -19.26
CA GLY A 290 -10.47 18.43 -19.80
C GLY A 290 -9.55 17.75 -18.80
N LEU A 291 -8.68 18.49 -18.13
CA LEU A 291 -7.78 17.96 -17.09
C LEU A 291 -8.56 17.35 -15.92
N ARG A 292 -9.56 18.09 -15.40
CA ARG A 292 -10.41 17.63 -14.29
C ARG A 292 -11.21 16.38 -14.66
N ALA A 293 -11.68 16.27 -15.89
CA ALA A 293 -12.38 15.07 -16.39
C ALA A 293 -11.43 13.85 -16.40
N ILE A 294 -10.17 14.02 -16.82
CA ILE A 294 -9.16 12.94 -16.79
C ILE A 294 -8.91 12.50 -15.35
N LEU A 295 -8.71 13.46 -14.43
CA LEU A 295 -8.46 13.14 -13.02
C LEU A 295 -9.68 12.49 -12.35
N ALA A 296 -10.88 12.95 -12.65
CA ALA A 296 -12.12 12.34 -12.16
C ALA A 296 -12.30 10.90 -12.69
N CYS A 297 -12.03 10.67 -13.98
CA CYS A 297 -12.03 9.33 -14.55
C CYS A 297 -10.97 8.43 -13.89
N LEU A 298 -9.76 8.93 -13.68
CA LEU A 298 -8.69 8.19 -12.99
C LEU A 298 -9.10 7.84 -11.57
N ALA A 299 -9.64 8.81 -10.80
CA ALA A 299 -10.14 8.55 -9.44
C ALA A 299 -11.24 7.48 -9.44
N MET A 300 -12.20 7.54 -10.39
CA MET A 300 -13.26 6.54 -10.54
C MET A 300 -12.70 5.15 -10.83
N VAL A 301 -11.76 5.04 -11.78
CA VAL A 301 -11.11 3.76 -12.13
C VAL A 301 -10.39 3.17 -10.92
N LEU A 302 -9.61 3.98 -10.20
CA LEU A 302 -8.88 3.53 -9.01
C LEU A 302 -9.83 3.02 -7.92
N VAL A 303 -10.91 3.78 -7.66
CA VAL A 303 -11.90 3.42 -6.65
C VAL A 303 -12.65 2.12 -7.01
N CYS A 304 -13.06 1.98 -8.26
CA CYS A 304 -13.86 0.82 -8.70
C CYS A 304 -13.00 -0.44 -8.91
N ALA A 305 -11.73 -0.29 -9.25
CA ALA A 305 -10.87 -1.42 -9.59
C ALA A 305 -10.63 -2.36 -8.40
N ARG A 306 -10.18 -1.82 -7.28
CA ARG A 306 -9.88 -2.60 -6.06
C ARG A 306 -10.01 -1.75 -4.81
N ILE A 307 -10.47 -2.34 -3.71
CA ILE A 307 -10.66 -1.65 -2.42
C ILE A 307 -9.36 -0.97 -1.94
N ARG A 308 -8.20 -1.60 -2.09
CA ARG A 308 -6.91 -1.01 -1.71
C ARG A 308 -6.51 0.23 -2.53
N LEU A 309 -7.10 0.46 -3.71
CA LEU A 309 -6.82 1.61 -4.56
C LEU A 309 -7.69 2.84 -4.22
N ILE A 310 -8.69 2.70 -3.34
CA ILE A 310 -9.53 3.81 -2.84
C ILE A 310 -8.68 4.97 -2.32
N VAL A 311 -7.58 4.66 -1.63
CA VAL A 311 -6.67 5.65 -1.05
C VAL A 311 -6.14 6.60 -2.13
N TYR A 312 -5.69 6.08 -3.27
CA TYR A 312 -5.19 6.89 -4.38
C TYR A 312 -6.30 7.74 -5.02
N GLY A 313 -7.51 7.18 -5.15
CA GLY A 313 -8.67 7.94 -5.60
C GLY A 313 -8.99 9.12 -4.69
N LEU A 314 -8.97 8.91 -3.37
CA LEU A 314 -9.19 9.98 -2.39
C LEU A 314 -8.05 11.01 -2.34
N ILE A 315 -6.81 10.64 -2.65
CA ILE A 315 -5.73 11.63 -2.81
C ILE A 315 -6.08 12.60 -3.95
N ILE A 316 -6.57 12.10 -5.10
CA ILE A 316 -7.04 12.98 -6.19
C ILE A 316 -8.17 13.89 -5.70
N VAL A 317 -9.14 13.36 -4.96
CA VAL A 317 -10.25 14.13 -4.39
C VAL A 317 -9.75 15.26 -3.48
N VAL A 318 -8.74 15.02 -2.64
CA VAL A 318 -8.17 16.04 -1.74
C VAL A 318 -7.50 17.19 -2.51
N PHE A 319 -6.94 16.91 -3.68
CA PHE A 319 -6.38 17.96 -4.54
C PHE A 319 -7.45 18.74 -5.32
N GLU A 320 -8.50 18.07 -5.79
CA GLU A 320 -9.47 18.65 -6.71
C GLU A 320 -10.68 19.29 -6.02
N LEU A 321 -11.22 18.65 -4.98
CA LEU A 321 -12.45 19.08 -4.33
C LEU A 321 -12.38 20.49 -3.70
N PRO A 322 -11.29 20.88 -3.00
CA PRO A 322 -11.17 22.24 -2.47
C PRO A 322 -11.21 23.31 -3.55
N GLN A 323 -10.58 23.07 -4.71
CA GLN A 323 -10.59 23.99 -5.84
C GLN A 323 -11.97 24.10 -6.48
N MET A 324 -12.70 22.98 -6.62
CA MET A 324 -14.08 22.99 -7.12
C MET A 324 -15.01 23.77 -6.18
N LEU A 325 -14.88 23.54 -4.87
CA LEU A 325 -15.69 24.26 -3.88
C LEU A 325 -15.35 25.77 -3.86
N ALA A 326 -14.09 26.16 -4.01
CA ALA A 326 -13.71 27.56 -4.11
C ALA A 326 -14.39 28.27 -5.28
N VAL A 327 -14.49 27.60 -6.44
CA VAL A 327 -15.21 28.15 -7.62
C VAL A 327 -16.73 28.18 -7.41
N LEU A 328 -17.31 27.18 -6.75
CA LEU A 328 -18.75 27.08 -6.55
C LEU A 328 -19.29 28.02 -5.47
N LEU A 329 -18.54 28.17 -4.37
CA LEU A 329 -18.98 28.93 -3.20
C LEU A 329 -18.69 30.44 -3.27
N LYS A 330 -17.98 30.90 -4.33
CA LYS A 330 -17.53 32.29 -4.49
C LYS A 330 -16.82 32.77 -3.22
N PRO A 331 -15.51 32.52 -3.07
CA PRO A 331 -14.81 32.81 -1.83
C PRO A 331 -14.93 34.27 -1.45
N GLN A 332 -15.30 34.54 -0.21
CA GLN A 332 -15.12 35.84 0.42
C GLN A 332 -13.60 36.13 0.45
N PRO A 333 -13.16 37.38 0.18
CA PRO A 333 -11.75 37.72 0.29
C PRO A 333 -11.33 37.64 1.75
N LYS A 334 -10.95 36.44 2.22
CA LYS A 334 -10.33 36.26 3.53
C LYS A 334 -8.83 36.37 3.37
N VAL A 335 -8.23 37.12 4.30
CA VAL A 335 -6.78 37.14 4.48
C VAL A 335 -6.32 35.69 4.59
N GLN A 336 -5.60 35.22 3.59
CA GLN A 336 -4.96 33.90 3.64
C GLN A 336 -3.93 33.95 4.77
N SER A 337 -4.30 33.43 5.93
CA SER A 337 -3.37 33.29 7.03
C SER A 337 -2.57 32.01 6.81
N ASN A 338 -1.33 32.15 6.36
CA ASN A 338 -0.37 31.03 6.32
C ASN A 338 -0.25 30.37 7.71
N PHE A 339 -0.60 31.08 8.77
CA PHE A 339 -0.63 30.60 10.13
C PHE A 339 -1.51 29.33 10.30
N ILE A 340 -2.69 29.27 9.67
CA ILE A 340 -3.59 28.10 9.78
C ILE A 340 -2.94 26.87 9.15
N HIS A 341 -2.27 27.02 8.00
CA HIS A 341 -1.55 25.91 7.35
C HIS A 341 -0.42 25.39 8.25
N TYR A 342 0.43 26.28 8.77
CA TYR A 342 1.53 25.88 9.65
C TYR A 342 1.00 25.30 10.97
N PHE A 343 -0.04 25.89 11.53
CA PHE A 343 -0.68 25.37 12.76
C PHE A 343 -1.24 23.97 12.55
N ALA A 344 -1.94 23.70 11.43
CA ALA A 344 -2.48 22.37 11.12
C ALA A 344 -1.38 21.32 10.96
N ILE A 345 -0.28 21.68 10.28
CA ILE A 345 0.89 20.80 10.12
C ILE A 345 1.51 20.50 11.49
N ILE A 346 1.78 21.52 12.27
CA ILE A 346 2.39 21.39 13.62
C ILE A 346 1.48 20.60 14.55
N ALA A 347 0.19 20.90 14.59
CA ALA A 347 -0.77 20.18 15.42
C ALA A 347 -0.91 18.71 15.02
N GLY A 348 -0.90 18.42 13.71
CA GLY A 348 -0.90 17.05 13.20
C GLY A 348 0.35 16.27 13.61
N ILE A 349 1.53 16.88 13.48
CA ILE A 349 2.81 16.29 13.89
C ILE A 349 2.83 16.10 15.44
N ALA A 350 2.49 17.15 16.20
CA ALA A 350 2.47 17.08 17.67
C ALA A 350 1.49 16.04 18.20
N GLY A 351 0.28 15.96 17.59
CA GLY A 351 -0.69 14.92 17.91
C GLY A 351 -0.17 13.51 17.61
N SER A 352 0.51 13.33 16.48
CA SER A 352 1.14 12.06 16.12
C SER A 352 2.27 11.68 17.06
N LEU A 353 3.11 12.64 17.46
CA LEU A 353 4.18 12.45 18.45
C LEU A 353 3.61 12.06 19.82
N PHE A 354 2.58 12.77 20.29
CA PHE A 354 1.92 12.49 21.56
C PHE A 354 1.31 11.08 21.59
N VAL A 355 0.63 10.70 20.50
CA VAL A 355 0.04 9.37 20.36
C VAL A 355 1.14 8.28 20.36
N SER A 356 2.24 8.48 19.64
CA SER A 356 3.35 7.53 19.63
C SER A 356 4.06 7.42 20.98
N TRP A 357 4.20 8.54 21.69
CA TRP A 357 4.79 8.54 23.03
C TRP A 357 3.93 7.80 24.05
N ARG A 358 2.58 7.94 23.95
CA ARG A 358 1.62 7.24 24.84
C ARG A 358 1.47 5.76 24.51
N LEU A 359 1.77 5.37 23.28
CA LEU A 359 1.53 4.02 22.77
C LEU A 359 2.87 3.42 22.34
N GLN A 360 3.62 2.87 23.27
CA GLN A 360 4.79 2.06 23.00
C GLN A 360 4.49 0.60 23.32
N PRO A 361 3.72 -0.11 22.43
CA PRO A 361 3.40 -1.49 22.69
C PRO A 361 4.70 -2.33 22.55
N PRO A 362 4.99 -3.21 23.53
CA PRO A 362 6.15 -4.09 23.46
C PRO A 362 6.00 -5.18 22.38
N GLN A 363 4.78 -5.42 21.95
CA GLN A 363 4.41 -6.44 20.95
C GLN A 363 3.18 -5.99 20.15
N LEU A 364 2.87 -6.72 19.08
CA LEU A 364 1.65 -6.46 18.28
C LEU A 364 0.39 -6.52 19.16
N PRO A 365 -0.69 -5.77 18.80
CA PRO A 365 -1.95 -5.81 19.56
C PRO A 365 -2.51 -7.21 19.67
N GLN A 366 -2.95 -7.61 20.88
CA GLN A 366 -3.53 -8.94 21.11
C GLN A 366 -4.88 -9.16 20.41
N ASN A 367 -5.64 -8.08 20.19
CA ASN A 367 -6.95 -8.13 19.54
C ASN A 367 -6.90 -7.35 18.22
N MET A 368 -6.88 -8.09 17.11
CA MET A 368 -6.96 -7.53 15.77
C MET A 368 -8.27 -7.96 15.10
N PRO A 369 -8.96 -7.12 14.32
CA PRO A 369 -10.15 -7.56 13.58
C PRO A 369 -9.82 -8.73 12.66
N GLY A 370 -10.50 -9.87 12.88
CA GLY A 370 -10.32 -11.07 12.08
C GLY A 370 -8.98 -11.80 12.26
N PHE A 371 -8.19 -11.44 13.31
CA PHE A 371 -6.96 -12.13 13.65
C PHE A 371 -6.63 -11.98 15.14
N ALA A 372 -6.44 -13.09 15.83
CA ALA A 372 -5.94 -13.13 17.19
C ALA A 372 -4.49 -13.65 17.17
N PRO A 373 -3.49 -12.78 17.47
CA PRO A 373 -2.08 -13.21 17.48
C PRO A 373 -1.82 -14.28 18.53
N PRO A 374 -1.18 -15.42 18.16
CA PRO A 374 -0.99 -16.56 19.05
C PRO A 374 0.25 -16.42 19.95
N PHE A 375 0.36 -15.33 20.73
CA PHE A 375 1.56 -15.07 21.54
C PHE A 375 1.86 -16.15 22.56
N ALA A 376 0.82 -16.73 23.20
CA ALA A 376 1.02 -17.81 24.17
C ALA A 376 1.61 -19.06 23.50
N ALA A 377 1.13 -19.40 22.30
CA ALA A 377 1.68 -20.51 21.52
C ALA A 377 3.11 -20.23 21.02
N ILE A 378 3.40 -19.00 20.60
CA ILE A 378 4.77 -18.58 20.24
C ILE A 378 5.72 -18.69 21.45
N ASN A 379 5.30 -18.27 22.64
CA ASN A 379 6.08 -18.43 23.88
C ASN A 379 6.29 -19.91 24.22
N TYR A 380 5.26 -20.73 24.00
CA TYR A 380 5.39 -22.19 24.17
C TYR A 380 6.44 -22.76 23.22
N LEU A 381 6.42 -22.40 21.92
CA LEU A 381 7.39 -22.87 20.92
C LEU A 381 8.82 -22.40 21.24
N ASN A 382 8.99 -21.20 21.80
CA ASN A 382 10.32 -20.72 22.27
C ASN A 382 10.86 -21.56 23.43
N ALA A 383 9.98 -21.99 24.34
CA ALA A 383 10.35 -22.85 25.47
C ALA A 383 10.48 -24.33 25.10
N ASN A 384 9.76 -24.77 24.06
CA ASN A 384 9.66 -26.16 23.63
C ASN A 384 9.82 -26.22 22.09
N PRO A 385 11.03 -26.04 21.55
CA PRO A 385 11.25 -26.11 20.10
C PRO A 385 10.85 -27.47 19.55
N GLN A 386 10.06 -27.46 18.45
CA GLN A 386 9.62 -28.68 17.81
C GLN A 386 10.60 -29.07 16.70
N PRO A 387 11.08 -30.32 16.65
CA PRO A 387 11.95 -30.77 15.58
C PRO A 387 11.18 -31.02 14.28
N GLY A 388 11.89 -30.94 13.15
CA GLY A 388 11.35 -31.26 11.84
C GLY A 388 10.42 -30.19 11.24
N PRO A 389 9.88 -30.47 10.04
CA PRO A 389 9.02 -29.57 9.31
C PRO A 389 7.65 -29.39 9.98
N GLY A 390 7.23 -28.14 10.18
CA GLY A 390 5.93 -27.80 10.75
C GLY A 390 5.00 -27.14 9.75
N LEU A 391 3.71 -27.45 9.81
CA LEU A 391 2.66 -26.79 9.04
C LEU A 391 2.05 -25.67 9.88
N ASN A 392 2.16 -24.43 9.43
CA ASN A 392 1.63 -23.27 10.12
C ASN A 392 0.60 -22.48 9.29
N GLU A 393 -0.27 -21.73 9.96
CA GLU A 393 -1.16 -20.74 9.34
C GLU A 393 -0.32 -19.55 8.81
N PRO A 394 -0.63 -18.94 7.64
CA PRO A 394 0.21 -17.89 7.05
C PRO A 394 0.55 -16.73 7.99
N ARG A 395 -0.43 -16.14 8.70
CA ARG A 395 -0.17 -15.03 9.65
C ARG A 395 0.57 -15.48 10.92
N PHE A 396 0.45 -16.76 11.28
CA PHE A 396 1.29 -17.34 12.35
C PHE A 396 2.73 -17.47 11.86
N GLY A 397 2.94 -17.81 10.57
CA GLY A 397 4.24 -17.83 9.93
C GLY A 397 4.95 -16.48 10.00
N ASP A 398 4.24 -15.38 9.68
CA ASP A 398 4.79 -14.03 9.84
C ASP A 398 5.32 -13.78 11.26
N MET A 399 4.55 -14.19 12.27
CA MET A 399 4.93 -14.02 13.68
C MET A 399 6.07 -14.94 14.08
N MET A 400 6.09 -16.20 13.60
CA MET A 400 7.19 -17.14 13.84
C MET A 400 8.51 -16.56 13.35
N ILE A 401 8.54 -15.98 12.15
CA ILE A 401 9.73 -15.36 11.54
C ILE A 401 10.35 -14.30 12.47
N TRP A 402 9.54 -13.50 13.17
CA TRP A 402 10.05 -12.43 14.03
C TRP A 402 10.27 -12.81 15.48
N TYR A 403 9.36 -13.61 16.07
CA TYR A 403 9.30 -13.85 17.49
C TYR A 403 9.95 -15.17 17.94
N LEU A 404 10.18 -16.17 17.07
CA LEU A 404 10.87 -17.39 17.46
C LEU A 404 12.38 -17.18 17.58
N LYS A 405 12.94 -17.71 18.68
CA LYS A 405 14.37 -17.64 19.01
C LYS A 405 14.83 -19.02 19.52
N PRO A 406 15.66 -19.78 18.79
CA PRO A 406 16.23 -19.45 17.47
C PRO A 406 15.14 -19.41 16.36
N PRO A 407 15.44 -18.78 15.21
CA PRO A 407 14.53 -18.78 14.06
C PRO A 407 14.22 -20.21 13.57
N VAL A 408 12.93 -20.47 13.29
CA VAL A 408 12.49 -21.75 12.74
C VAL A 408 11.89 -21.51 11.35
N PRO A 409 12.32 -22.26 10.31
CA PRO A 409 11.74 -22.10 8.99
C PRO A 409 10.25 -22.41 8.98
N VAL A 410 9.47 -21.55 8.28
CA VAL A 410 8.02 -21.68 8.19
C VAL A 410 7.60 -22.51 6.98
N PHE A 411 6.42 -23.12 7.04
CA PHE A 411 5.77 -23.72 5.88
C PHE A 411 5.33 -22.63 4.91
N ILE A 412 4.68 -21.60 5.42
CA ILE A 412 4.07 -20.52 4.65
C ILE A 412 3.94 -19.26 5.51
N ASP A 413 3.99 -18.11 4.87
CA ASP A 413 3.68 -16.81 5.45
C ASP A 413 2.79 -15.99 4.49
N THR A 414 2.58 -14.70 4.75
CA THR A 414 1.66 -13.88 3.94
C THR A 414 2.24 -13.36 2.63
N ARG A 415 3.48 -13.73 2.24
CA ARG A 415 4.10 -13.37 0.94
C ARG A 415 3.54 -14.25 -0.19
N CYS A 416 2.25 -14.11 -0.46
CA CYS A 416 1.50 -14.95 -1.39
C CYS A 416 2.10 -15.03 -2.80
N ASP A 417 2.70 -13.95 -3.26
CA ASP A 417 3.32 -13.79 -4.57
C ASP A 417 4.54 -14.68 -4.78
N MET A 418 5.29 -14.94 -3.71
CA MET A 418 6.47 -15.80 -3.72
C MET A 418 6.08 -17.29 -3.78
N TYR A 419 5.07 -17.68 -3.02
CA TYR A 419 4.63 -19.08 -2.95
C TYR A 419 3.78 -19.53 -4.14
N GLY A 420 3.07 -18.59 -4.79
CA GLY A 420 2.17 -18.87 -5.89
C GLY A 420 0.93 -19.68 -5.50
N GLU A 421 -0.01 -19.82 -6.44
CA GLU A 421 -1.29 -20.54 -6.19
C GLU A 421 -1.10 -22.01 -5.80
N ARG A 422 -0.05 -22.65 -6.30
CA ARG A 422 0.16 -24.10 -6.10
C ARG A 422 0.31 -24.43 -4.62
N LEU A 423 1.20 -23.72 -3.91
CA LEU A 423 1.44 -24.00 -2.49
C LEU A 423 0.21 -23.63 -1.65
N PHE A 424 -0.47 -22.52 -1.96
CA PHE A 424 -1.70 -22.14 -1.27
C PHE A 424 -2.83 -23.15 -1.47
N LYS A 425 -2.96 -23.76 -2.65
CA LYS A 425 -3.90 -24.87 -2.90
C LYS A 425 -3.54 -26.11 -2.07
N GLN A 426 -2.26 -26.49 -2.02
CA GLN A 426 -1.81 -27.60 -1.18
C GLN A 426 -2.04 -27.35 0.32
N TYR A 427 -1.72 -26.12 0.77
CA TYR A 427 -2.06 -25.68 2.14
C TYR A 427 -3.57 -25.81 2.42
N ALA A 428 -4.41 -25.34 1.50
CA ALA A 428 -5.87 -25.44 1.65
C ALA A 428 -6.37 -26.91 1.66
N VAL A 429 -5.81 -27.76 0.81
CA VAL A 429 -6.12 -29.22 0.81
C VAL A 429 -5.82 -29.81 2.18
N MET A 430 -4.65 -29.57 2.74
CA MET A 430 -4.27 -30.09 4.06
C MET A 430 -5.17 -29.53 5.17
N THR A 431 -5.29 -28.22 5.27
CA THR A 431 -5.98 -27.58 6.41
C THR A 431 -7.49 -27.78 6.41
N ASN A 432 -8.11 -28.03 5.24
CA ASN A 432 -9.53 -28.31 5.11
C ASN A 432 -9.85 -29.82 5.02
N CYS A 433 -8.85 -30.69 5.15
CA CYS A 433 -8.99 -32.15 5.00
C CYS A 433 -9.66 -32.55 3.68
N ALA A 434 -9.32 -31.84 2.58
CA ALA A 434 -9.80 -32.19 1.25
C ALA A 434 -9.11 -33.49 0.73
N GLU A 435 -9.62 -34.03 -0.36
CA GLU A 435 -9.09 -35.28 -0.92
C GLU A 435 -7.56 -35.23 -1.10
N GLY A 436 -6.85 -36.24 -0.57
CA GLY A 436 -5.38 -36.34 -0.64
C GLY A 436 -4.60 -35.57 0.45
N TRP A 437 -5.26 -35.02 1.47
CA TRP A 437 -4.60 -34.26 2.52
C TRP A 437 -3.54 -35.06 3.31
N GLN A 438 -3.77 -36.34 3.61
CA GLN A 438 -2.79 -37.21 4.32
C GLN A 438 -1.51 -37.36 3.49
N LYS A 439 -1.68 -37.61 2.17
CA LYS A 439 -0.55 -37.71 1.26
C LYS A 439 0.23 -36.39 1.23
N SER A 440 -0.47 -35.25 1.18
CA SER A 440 0.19 -33.93 1.20
C SER A 440 0.99 -33.71 2.48
N LEU A 441 0.49 -34.12 3.67
CA LEU A 441 1.27 -34.06 4.90
C LEU A 441 2.53 -34.96 4.83
N GLN A 442 2.45 -36.12 4.20
CA GLN A 442 3.59 -37.00 4.00
C GLN A 442 4.60 -36.42 3.01
N ASP A 443 4.14 -35.91 1.87
CA ASP A 443 4.98 -35.29 0.82
C ASP A 443 5.83 -34.13 1.37
N PHE A 444 5.31 -33.34 2.32
CA PHE A 444 6.03 -32.28 3.02
C PHE A 444 6.70 -32.74 4.32
N SER A 445 6.63 -34.02 4.67
CA SER A 445 7.21 -34.61 5.89
C SER A 445 6.79 -33.86 7.17
N ILE A 446 5.51 -33.50 7.29
CA ILE A 446 5.00 -32.70 8.42
C ILE A 446 5.08 -33.50 9.71
N GLU A 447 5.82 -32.97 10.71
CA GLU A 447 6.02 -33.56 12.03
C GLU A 447 5.21 -32.85 13.13
N TRP A 448 4.84 -31.58 12.90
CA TRP A 448 4.00 -30.81 13.81
C TRP A 448 3.15 -29.79 13.05
N VAL A 449 2.04 -29.37 13.66
CA VAL A 449 1.14 -28.36 13.09
C VAL A 449 0.86 -27.25 14.08
N PHE A 450 0.73 -26.02 13.58
CA PHE A 450 0.45 -24.81 14.35
C PHE A 450 -0.64 -23.99 13.64
N LEU A 451 -1.89 -24.21 14.04
CA LEU A 451 -3.07 -23.71 13.35
C LEU A 451 -4.12 -23.17 14.33
N PRO A 452 -5.08 -22.34 13.87
CA PRO A 452 -6.27 -21.99 14.63
C PRO A 452 -7.09 -23.22 15.00
N PRO A 453 -7.80 -23.21 16.17
CA PRO A 453 -8.50 -24.39 16.68
C PRO A 453 -9.71 -24.82 15.85
N ASP A 454 -10.27 -23.96 15.04
CA ASP A 454 -11.43 -24.20 14.17
C ASP A 454 -11.10 -24.95 12.87
N ARG A 455 -9.82 -25.11 12.54
CA ARG A 455 -9.40 -25.79 11.31
C ARG A 455 -9.79 -27.28 11.32
N PRO A 456 -10.39 -27.80 10.20
CA PRO A 456 -10.73 -29.21 10.08
C PRO A 456 -9.57 -30.16 10.38
N LEU A 457 -8.34 -29.80 9.94
CA LEU A 457 -7.14 -30.60 10.18
C LEU A 457 -6.86 -30.78 11.68
N ILE A 458 -7.08 -29.78 12.52
CA ILE A 458 -6.89 -29.90 13.97
C ILE A 458 -7.82 -30.94 14.54
N ARG A 459 -9.10 -30.99 14.10
CA ARG A 459 -10.06 -32.02 14.55
C ARG A 459 -9.65 -33.41 14.09
N ALA A 460 -9.23 -33.54 12.83
CA ALA A 460 -8.82 -34.83 12.26
C ALA A 460 -7.60 -35.40 12.98
N LEU A 461 -6.54 -34.60 13.16
CA LEU A 461 -5.32 -35.04 13.83
C LEU A 461 -5.47 -35.24 15.33
N SER A 462 -6.36 -34.48 15.99
CA SER A 462 -6.64 -34.72 17.44
C SER A 462 -7.35 -36.04 17.72
N ALA A 463 -8.01 -36.65 16.71
CA ALA A 463 -8.63 -37.96 16.81
C ALA A 463 -7.68 -39.10 16.41
N ASP A 464 -6.52 -38.80 15.85
CA ASP A 464 -5.51 -39.76 15.41
C ASP A 464 -4.51 -40.04 16.56
N PRO A 465 -4.35 -41.29 17.03
CA PRO A 465 -3.41 -41.68 18.09
C PRO A 465 -1.94 -41.34 17.74
N ALA A 466 -1.61 -41.21 16.46
CA ALA A 466 -0.27 -40.82 16.02
C ALA A 466 0.06 -39.37 16.33
N TRP A 467 -0.89 -38.56 16.78
CA TRP A 467 -0.71 -37.16 17.10
C TRP A 467 -1.12 -36.86 18.54
N LYS A 468 -0.36 -35.96 19.20
CA LYS A 468 -0.68 -35.48 20.55
C LYS A 468 -0.75 -33.98 20.60
N THR A 469 -1.62 -33.44 21.45
CA THR A 469 -1.71 -31.99 21.70
C THR A 469 -0.55 -31.57 22.59
N ALA A 470 0.34 -30.75 22.06
CA ALA A 470 1.44 -30.12 22.79
C ALA A 470 1.03 -28.80 23.44
N PHE A 471 0.19 -28.01 22.76
CA PHE A 471 -0.36 -26.75 23.26
C PHE A 471 -1.76 -26.51 22.69
N LYS A 472 -2.63 -25.89 23.48
CA LYS A 472 -3.96 -25.46 23.03
C LYS A 472 -4.47 -24.28 23.85
N ASP A 473 -4.92 -23.24 23.15
CA ASP A 473 -5.70 -22.13 23.73
C ASP A 473 -6.85 -21.72 22.80
N GLN A 474 -7.44 -20.52 23.02
CA GLN A 474 -8.53 -20.02 22.20
C GLN A 474 -8.06 -19.55 20.81
N THR A 475 -6.77 -19.27 20.61
CA THR A 475 -6.19 -18.69 19.39
C THR A 475 -5.49 -19.71 18.53
N ALA A 476 -4.87 -20.72 19.14
CA ALA A 476 -4.00 -21.65 18.46
C ALA A 476 -3.95 -23.04 19.10
N VAL A 477 -3.65 -24.03 18.27
CA VAL A 477 -3.34 -25.39 18.68
C VAL A 477 -2.03 -25.82 18.06
N ILE A 478 -1.18 -26.47 18.86
CA ILE A 478 0.03 -27.15 18.40
C ILE A 478 -0.18 -28.66 18.61
N LEU A 479 -0.18 -29.42 17.52
CA LEU A 479 -0.15 -30.88 17.56
C LEU A 479 1.20 -31.36 17.06
N VAL A 480 1.73 -32.40 17.69
CA VAL A 480 3.03 -33.02 17.37
C VAL A 480 2.82 -34.47 17.09
N LYS A 481 3.50 -35.01 16.10
CA LYS A 481 3.49 -36.41 15.79
C LYS A 481 4.15 -37.19 16.92
N SER A 482 3.50 -38.27 17.39
CA SER A 482 4.07 -39.12 18.43
C SER A 482 5.33 -39.80 17.88
N SER A 483 6.45 -39.67 18.58
CA SER A 483 7.62 -40.51 18.28
C SER A 483 7.23 -41.97 18.60
N ASN A 484 7.32 -42.83 17.62
CA ASN A 484 7.25 -44.29 17.87
C ASN A 484 8.46 -44.74 18.69
#